data_a9353eb0fd127fd931df89784a2ca9ca
#
_entry.id   a9353eb0fd127fd931df89784a2ca9ca
#
_cell.length_a   1.000
_cell.length_b   1.000
_cell.length_c   1.000
_cell.angle_alpha   90.00
_cell.angle_beta   90.00
_cell.angle_gamma   90.00
#
_symmetry.space_group_name_H-M   'P 1'
#
loop_
_entity.id
_entity.type
_entity.pdbx_description
1 polymer ?
#
loop_
_entity_poly.entity_id
_entity_poly.type
_entity_poly.pdbx_seq_one_letter_code
_entity_poly.pdbx_strand_id
1 'polypeptide(L)'
;MRWETVALLVFGFLCGMTVMYILNRRQRIQEFNKIAEITEDILNERKVQAFSTGEETLYSKLEHQLVRVQEMLQGRSEEAERSRDEIQKLISQIAHQMRTPLMNMETYIGFLEDGKEQMSEELFFQSVDALKNSQGKLGFLVESFIRMARLEQHILQIKKEEPDLLKTVRNGFGQIQRRAEEKEIQFQIILPEQVTCLHDPNWLGEAFYNILDNAVKYSEYKELIRVDVQQKERFVKIQVRDYGIGIELGEENAVFQRFYRGKRVTTQDGFGIGLYLAREIVSRHQGFLMIRRKEKGVLIEINLPSGLLEVC
;
A
#
# COMPACT_ATOMS: atom_id res chain seq x y z
N MET A 1 -41.20 -47.05 65.77
CA MET A 1 -41.76 -46.38 64.58
C MET A 1 -41.04 -45.10 64.14
N ARG A 2 -40.44 -44.29 65.01
CA ARG A 2 -39.79 -43.04 64.63
C ARG A 2 -38.37 -43.20 63.97
N TRP A 3 -37.60 -44.18 64.35
CA TRP A 3 -36.23 -44.36 63.82
C TRP A 3 -36.18 -44.94 62.46
N GLU A 4 -37.10 -45.81 62.04
CA GLU A 4 -37.17 -46.43 60.73
C GLU A 4 -37.57 -45.38 59.67
N THR A 5 -38.49 -44.48 60.05
CA THR A 5 -38.87 -43.36 59.13
C THR A 5 -37.77 -42.34 58.89
N VAL A 6 -36.95 -42.04 59.92
CA VAL A 6 -35.75 -41.18 59.84
C VAL A 6 -34.69 -41.83 58.95
N ALA A 7 -34.43 -43.14 59.15
CA ALA A 7 -33.47 -43.88 58.37
C ALA A 7 -33.86 -43.92 56.84
N LEU A 8 -35.13 -44.10 56.55
CA LEU A 8 -35.67 -44.05 55.17
C LEU A 8 -35.50 -42.67 54.55
N LEU A 9 -35.73 -41.59 55.27
CA LEU A 9 -35.54 -40.20 54.78
C LEU A 9 -34.09 -39.89 54.53
N VAL A 10 -33.18 -40.31 55.48
CA VAL A 10 -31.74 -40.13 55.26
C VAL A 10 -31.22 -40.93 54.05
N PHE A 11 -31.68 -42.17 53.92
CA PHE A 11 -31.34 -43.00 52.76
C PHE A 11 -31.83 -42.39 51.43
N GLY A 12 -33.07 -41.89 51.37
CA GLY A 12 -33.63 -41.21 50.22
C GLY A 12 -32.85 -39.93 49.85
N PHE A 13 -32.42 -39.16 50.89
CA PHE A 13 -31.62 -37.97 50.69
C PHE A 13 -30.23 -38.30 50.15
N LEU A 14 -29.56 -39.33 50.67
CA LEU A 14 -28.27 -39.78 50.18
C LEU A 14 -28.34 -40.33 48.73
N CYS A 15 -29.40 -41.09 48.40
CA CYS A 15 -29.67 -41.52 47.06
C CYS A 15 -29.90 -40.35 46.09
N GLY A 16 -30.67 -39.35 46.51
CA GLY A 16 -30.89 -38.12 45.73
C GLY A 16 -29.58 -37.37 45.48
N MET A 17 -28.76 -37.20 46.51
CA MET A 17 -27.43 -36.57 46.39
C MET A 17 -26.51 -37.33 45.43
N THR A 18 -26.46 -38.66 45.52
CA THR A 18 -25.62 -39.47 44.61
C THR A 18 -26.09 -39.39 43.15
N VAL A 19 -27.39 -39.44 42.90
CA VAL A 19 -27.95 -39.27 41.56
C VAL A 19 -27.63 -37.87 41.01
N MET A 20 -27.85 -36.84 41.81
CA MET A 20 -27.52 -35.46 41.43
C MET A 20 -26.03 -35.27 41.14
N TYR A 21 -25.15 -35.87 41.97
CA TYR A 21 -23.70 -35.88 41.72
C TYR A 21 -23.31 -36.55 40.42
N ILE A 22 -23.92 -37.72 40.11
CA ILE A 22 -23.65 -38.44 38.85
C ILE A 22 -24.15 -37.65 37.63
N LEU A 23 -25.32 -37.02 37.72
CA LEU A 23 -25.84 -36.18 36.62
C LEU A 23 -24.95 -34.95 36.37
N ASN A 24 -24.57 -34.24 37.42
CA ASN A 24 -23.64 -33.09 37.31
C ASN A 24 -22.26 -33.50 36.78
N ARG A 25 -21.76 -34.65 37.19
CA ARG A 25 -20.48 -35.16 36.68
C ARG A 25 -20.56 -35.49 35.18
N ARG A 26 -21.64 -36.14 34.75
CA ARG A 26 -21.87 -36.45 33.33
C ARG A 26 -21.96 -35.19 32.47
N GLN A 27 -22.68 -34.19 32.95
CA GLN A 27 -22.82 -32.91 32.26
C GLN A 27 -21.46 -32.21 32.09
N ARG A 28 -20.65 -32.14 33.15
CA ARG A 28 -19.29 -31.54 33.06
C ARG A 28 -18.39 -32.29 32.07
N ILE A 29 -18.43 -33.63 32.06
CA ILE A 29 -17.63 -34.43 31.12
C ILE A 29 -18.08 -34.13 29.66
N GLN A 30 -19.36 -33.99 29.40
CA GLN A 30 -19.87 -33.64 28.08
C GLN A 30 -19.43 -32.24 27.64
N GLU A 31 -19.46 -31.27 28.56
CA GLU A 31 -18.96 -29.90 28.31
C GLU A 31 -17.46 -29.90 28.00
N PHE A 32 -16.66 -30.66 28.74
CA PHE A 32 -15.22 -30.80 28.45
C PHE A 32 -14.93 -31.46 27.12
N ASN A 33 -15.65 -32.50 26.78
CA ASN A 33 -15.48 -33.17 25.46
C ASN A 33 -15.80 -32.26 24.29
N LYS A 34 -16.84 -31.41 24.42
CA LYS A 34 -17.18 -30.43 23.39
C LYS A 34 -16.08 -29.35 23.24
N ILE A 35 -15.47 -28.89 24.32
CA ILE A 35 -14.34 -27.93 24.22
C ILE A 35 -13.15 -28.58 23.54
N ALA A 36 -12.86 -29.86 23.88
CA ALA A 36 -11.80 -30.62 23.22
C ALA A 36 -12.06 -30.77 21.71
N GLU A 37 -13.28 -31.09 21.31
CA GLU A 37 -13.69 -31.20 19.90
C GLU A 37 -13.54 -29.85 19.15
N ILE A 38 -14.00 -28.74 19.74
CA ILE A 38 -13.82 -27.40 19.19
C ILE A 38 -12.33 -27.07 19.02
N THR A 39 -11.51 -27.42 20.02
CA THR A 39 -10.06 -27.15 19.97
C THR A 39 -9.40 -27.99 18.87
N GLU A 40 -9.82 -29.25 18.68
CA GLU A 40 -9.33 -30.11 17.62
C GLU A 40 -9.77 -29.63 16.23
N ASP A 41 -10.98 -29.12 16.09
CA ASP A 41 -11.47 -28.52 14.84
C ASP A 41 -10.68 -27.27 14.48
N ILE A 42 -10.36 -26.40 15.48
CA ILE A 42 -9.50 -25.22 15.27
C ILE A 42 -8.10 -25.65 14.80
N LEU A 43 -7.49 -26.66 15.43
CA LEU A 43 -6.17 -27.17 15.05
C LEU A 43 -6.14 -27.81 13.65
N ASN A 44 -7.26 -28.38 13.21
CA ASN A 44 -7.42 -28.99 11.89
C ASN A 44 -7.97 -28.01 10.84
N GLU A 45 -8.01 -26.70 11.15
CA GLU A 45 -8.53 -25.63 10.29
C GLU A 45 -9.99 -25.83 9.83
N ARG A 46 -10.78 -26.61 10.56
CA ARG A 46 -12.20 -26.82 10.29
C ARG A 46 -13.03 -25.68 10.86
N LYS A 47 -14.06 -25.25 10.14
CA LYS A 47 -14.97 -24.20 10.65
C LYS A 47 -15.76 -24.71 11.84
N VAL A 48 -15.56 -24.09 12.99
CA VAL A 48 -16.39 -24.32 14.18
C VAL A 48 -17.73 -23.65 13.98
N GLN A 49 -18.82 -24.41 14.09
CA GLN A 49 -20.18 -23.84 14.17
C GLN A 49 -20.48 -23.54 15.64
N ALA A 50 -20.73 -22.28 15.96
CA ALA A 50 -21.14 -21.91 17.31
C ALA A 50 -22.50 -22.53 17.63
N PHE A 51 -22.55 -23.43 18.60
CA PHE A 51 -23.79 -24.00 19.14
C PHE A 51 -24.24 -23.13 20.32
N SER A 52 -24.79 -21.96 20.05
CA SER A 52 -25.35 -21.14 21.12
C SER A 52 -26.68 -21.73 21.62
N THR A 53 -26.65 -22.45 22.71
CA THR A 53 -27.81 -22.60 23.56
C THR A 53 -27.87 -21.35 24.46
N GLY A 54 -29.01 -20.66 24.46
CA GLY A 54 -29.22 -19.32 25.04
C GLY A 54 -29.05 -19.15 26.57
N GLU A 55 -28.22 -19.95 27.20
CA GLU A 55 -27.84 -19.80 28.60
C GLU A 55 -26.42 -19.26 28.75
N GLU A 56 -26.26 -18.19 29.54
CA GLU A 56 -24.96 -17.62 29.89
C GLU A 56 -24.19 -18.54 30.85
N THR A 57 -23.67 -19.64 30.33
CA THR A 57 -22.80 -20.54 31.07
C THR A 57 -21.33 -20.18 30.87
N LEU A 58 -20.48 -20.64 31.77
CA LEU A 58 -19.02 -20.48 31.60
C LEU A 58 -18.53 -21.15 30.30
N TYR A 59 -19.21 -22.21 29.89
CA TYR A 59 -19.01 -22.94 28.66
C TYR A 59 -19.28 -22.06 27.42
N SER A 60 -20.41 -21.38 27.37
CA SER A 60 -20.75 -20.51 26.24
C SER A 60 -19.77 -19.34 26.07
N LYS A 61 -19.24 -18.81 27.20
CA LYS A 61 -18.18 -17.78 27.16
C LYS A 61 -16.87 -18.31 26.58
N LEU A 62 -16.45 -19.51 26.95
CA LEU A 62 -15.26 -20.17 26.40
C LEU A 62 -15.42 -20.50 24.92
N GLU A 63 -16.57 -21.02 24.53
CA GLU A 63 -16.91 -21.29 23.13
C GLU A 63 -16.79 -20.02 22.27
N HIS A 64 -17.39 -18.93 22.70
CA HIS A 64 -17.27 -17.62 22.01
C HIS A 64 -15.84 -17.12 21.92
N GLN A 65 -15.04 -17.32 22.98
CA GLN A 65 -13.63 -16.92 22.93
C GLN A 65 -12.82 -17.78 21.95
N LEU A 66 -13.07 -19.10 21.90
CA LEU A 66 -12.40 -20.00 20.95
C LEU A 66 -12.78 -19.70 19.50
N VAL A 67 -14.06 -19.45 19.23
CA VAL A 67 -14.51 -19.02 17.89
C VAL A 67 -13.83 -17.70 17.47
N ARG A 68 -13.76 -16.73 18.39
CA ARG A 68 -13.07 -15.47 18.13
C ARG A 68 -11.56 -15.64 17.87
N VAL A 69 -10.91 -16.57 18.59
CA VAL A 69 -9.50 -16.92 18.33
C VAL A 69 -9.35 -17.54 16.95
N GLN A 70 -10.26 -18.43 16.56
CA GLN A 70 -10.25 -19.04 15.23
C GLN A 70 -10.42 -17.97 14.13
N GLU A 71 -11.40 -17.09 14.25
CA GLU A 71 -11.60 -15.99 13.28
C GLU A 71 -10.37 -15.10 13.18
N MET A 72 -9.70 -14.82 14.31
CA MET A 72 -8.47 -14.03 14.32
C MET A 72 -7.31 -14.76 13.64
N LEU A 73 -7.13 -16.07 13.89
CA LEU A 73 -6.09 -16.89 13.24
C LEU A 73 -6.34 -17.02 11.75
N GLN A 74 -7.58 -17.29 11.36
CA GLN A 74 -7.96 -17.39 9.95
C GLN A 74 -7.76 -16.05 9.22
N GLY A 75 -8.18 -14.95 9.82
CA GLY A 75 -7.92 -13.60 9.26
C GLY A 75 -6.44 -13.31 9.06
N ARG A 76 -5.58 -13.69 10.03
CA ARG A 76 -4.12 -13.54 9.90
C ARG A 76 -3.52 -14.44 8.80
N SER A 77 -4.03 -15.67 8.68
CA SER A 77 -3.58 -16.60 7.63
C SER A 77 -3.94 -16.07 6.24
N GLU A 78 -5.18 -15.62 6.06
CA GLU A 78 -5.63 -15.01 4.80
C GLU A 78 -4.85 -13.74 4.45
N GLU A 79 -4.52 -12.92 5.45
CA GLU A 79 -3.71 -11.71 5.25
C GLU A 79 -2.27 -12.07 4.85
N ALA A 80 -1.68 -13.08 5.49
CA ALA A 80 -0.35 -13.60 5.15
C ALA A 80 -0.30 -14.19 3.74
N GLU A 81 -1.32 -14.95 3.33
CA GLU A 81 -1.42 -15.50 1.98
C GLU A 81 -1.57 -14.39 0.92
N ARG A 82 -2.45 -13.42 1.17
CA ARG A 82 -2.60 -12.25 0.28
C ARG A 82 -1.29 -11.48 0.13
N SER A 83 -0.60 -11.23 1.24
CA SER A 83 0.71 -10.55 1.23
C SER A 83 1.75 -11.36 0.43
N ARG A 84 1.78 -12.68 0.60
CA ARG A 84 2.66 -13.57 -0.17
C ARG A 84 2.37 -13.50 -1.67
N ASP A 85 1.09 -13.57 -2.06
CA ASP A 85 0.67 -13.51 -3.46
C ASP A 85 1.01 -12.14 -4.09
N GLU A 86 0.83 -11.06 -3.32
CA GLU A 86 1.22 -9.73 -3.76
C GLU A 86 2.73 -9.62 -3.98
N ILE A 87 3.54 -10.17 -3.07
CA ILE A 87 5.01 -10.21 -3.22
C ILE A 87 5.42 -11.03 -4.44
N GLN A 88 4.81 -12.19 -4.69
CA GLN A 88 5.11 -13.01 -5.87
C GLN A 88 4.76 -12.29 -7.18
N LYS A 89 3.60 -11.64 -7.25
CA LYS A 89 3.22 -10.81 -8.39
C LYS A 89 4.21 -9.67 -8.61
N LEU A 90 4.63 -9.01 -7.53
CA LEU A 90 5.62 -7.95 -7.57
C LEU A 90 6.96 -8.42 -8.13
N ILE A 91 7.51 -9.54 -7.61
CA ILE A 91 8.76 -10.13 -8.11
C ILE A 91 8.66 -10.47 -9.60
N SER A 92 7.55 -11.07 -10.03
CA SER A 92 7.31 -11.41 -11.43
C SER A 92 7.28 -10.17 -12.33
N GLN A 93 6.61 -9.11 -11.89
CA GLN A 93 6.55 -7.84 -12.62
C GLN A 93 7.92 -7.18 -12.73
N ILE A 94 8.69 -7.16 -11.65
CA ILE A 94 10.07 -6.62 -11.63
C ILE A 94 10.95 -7.40 -12.60
N ALA A 95 10.94 -8.73 -12.51
CA ALA A 95 11.73 -9.58 -13.39
C ALA A 95 11.41 -9.32 -14.87
N HIS A 96 10.12 -9.13 -15.20
CA HIS A 96 9.70 -8.79 -16.56
C HIS A 96 10.20 -7.41 -17.00
N GLN A 97 10.11 -6.39 -16.14
CA GLN A 97 10.58 -5.04 -16.44
C GLN A 97 12.11 -4.92 -16.52
N MET A 98 12.85 -5.77 -15.79
CA MET A 98 14.31 -5.83 -15.87
C MET A 98 14.79 -6.58 -17.13
N ARG A 99 14.05 -7.59 -17.56
CA ARG A 99 14.43 -8.38 -18.75
C ARG A 99 14.59 -7.55 -20.00
N THR A 100 13.66 -6.61 -20.26
CA THR A 100 13.67 -5.78 -21.47
C THR A 100 14.94 -4.94 -21.62
N PRO A 101 15.34 -4.09 -20.64
CA PRO A 101 16.59 -3.33 -20.76
C PRO A 101 17.82 -4.23 -20.83
N LEU A 102 17.83 -5.37 -20.13
CA LEU A 102 18.95 -6.34 -20.21
C LEU A 102 19.07 -6.95 -21.60
N MET A 103 17.98 -7.43 -22.19
CA MET A 103 17.98 -7.95 -23.56
C MET A 103 18.42 -6.90 -24.58
N ASN A 104 18.01 -5.64 -24.41
CA ASN A 104 18.47 -4.57 -25.27
C ASN A 104 19.99 -4.35 -25.14
N MET A 105 20.52 -4.37 -23.90
CA MET A 105 21.96 -4.26 -23.68
C MET A 105 22.72 -5.41 -24.33
N GLU A 106 22.26 -6.66 -24.15
CA GLU A 106 22.86 -7.83 -24.80
C GLU A 106 22.87 -7.70 -26.33
N THR A 107 21.75 -7.26 -26.91
CA THR A 107 21.63 -7.06 -28.38
C THR A 107 22.64 -6.03 -28.88
N TYR A 108 22.74 -4.85 -28.23
CA TYR A 108 23.67 -3.81 -28.66
C TYR A 108 25.14 -4.16 -28.39
N ILE A 109 25.43 -4.92 -27.32
CA ILE A 109 26.77 -5.49 -27.10
C ILE A 109 27.11 -6.44 -28.24
N GLY A 110 26.21 -7.36 -28.62
CA GLY A 110 26.40 -8.23 -29.77
C GLY A 110 26.68 -7.49 -31.07
N PHE A 111 25.94 -6.40 -31.35
CA PHE A 111 26.23 -5.56 -32.52
C PHE A 111 27.61 -4.92 -32.48
N LEU A 112 28.07 -4.48 -31.30
CA LEU A 112 29.43 -3.91 -31.14
C LEU A 112 30.53 -4.97 -31.25
N GLU A 113 30.26 -6.22 -30.87
CA GLU A 113 31.21 -7.33 -30.97
C GLU A 113 31.34 -7.83 -32.41
N ASP A 114 30.21 -8.05 -33.10
CA ASP A 114 30.18 -8.59 -34.46
C ASP A 114 30.59 -7.55 -35.52
N GLY A 115 30.31 -6.26 -35.26
CA GLY A 115 30.53 -5.15 -36.19
C GLY A 115 31.94 -4.55 -36.22
N LYS A 116 32.92 -5.12 -35.52
CA LYS A 116 34.26 -4.54 -35.30
C LYS A 116 35.01 -4.09 -36.57
N GLU A 117 34.73 -4.66 -37.73
CA GLU A 117 35.47 -4.33 -38.98
C GLU A 117 34.67 -3.53 -40.01
N GLN A 118 33.35 -3.39 -39.88
CA GLN A 118 32.46 -2.80 -40.90
C GLN A 118 31.38 -1.87 -40.36
N MET A 119 31.36 -1.58 -39.06
CA MET A 119 30.34 -0.71 -38.47
C MET A 119 30.62 0.75 -38.80
N SER A 120 29.60 1.47 -39.27
CA SER A 120 29.69 2.92 -39.45
C SER A 120 29.83 3.62 -38.11
N GLU A 121 30.54 4.73 -38.05
CA GLU A 121 30.72 5.53 -36.85
C GLU A 121 29.36 5.95 -36.24
N GLU A 122 28.39 6.27 -37.10
CA GLU A 122 27.03 6.61 -36.68
C GLU A 122 26.33 5.45 -35.94
N LEU A 123 26.40 4.22 -36.47
CA LEU A 123 25.81 3.04 -35.88
C LEU A 123 26.50 2.67 -34.53
N PHE A 124 27.81 2.90 -34.44
CA PHE A 124 28.56 2.75 -33.19
C PHE A 124 28.03 3.69 -32.11
N PHE A 125 27.92 4.99 -32.40
CA PHE A 125 27.40 5.95 -31.43
C PHE A 125 25.94 5.69 -31.04
N GLN A 126 25.08 5.31 -32.00
CA GLN A 126 23.71 4.92 -31.72
C GLN A 126 23.65 3.71 -30.78
N SER A 127 24.49 2.70 -30.98
CA SER A 127 24.55 1.51 -30.13
C SER A 127 25.03 1.86 -28.71
N VAL A 128 26.04 2.71 -28.57
CA VAL A 128 26.53 3.18 -27.27
C VAL A 128 25.46 3.99 -26.53
N ASP A 129 24.72 4.85 -27.24
CA ASP A 129 23.63 5.63 -26.65
C ASP A 129 22.47 4.73 -26.19
N ALA A 130 22.12 3.73 -26.99
CA ALA A 130 21.10 2.74 -26.61
C ALA A 130 21.50 1.92 -25.39
N LEU A 131 22.79 1.56 -25.25
CA LEU A 131 23.35 0.91 -24.06
C LEU A 131 23.24 1.81 -22.83
N LYS A 132 23.67 3.08 -22.93
CA LYS A 132 23.55 4.05 -21.83
C LYS A 132 22.11 4.24 -21.38
N ASN A 133 21.17 4.36 -22.34
CA ASN A 133 19.76 4.51 -22.07
C ASN A 133 19.19 3.26 -21.37
N SER A 134 19.59 2.06 -21.79
CA SER A 134 19.13 0.81 -21.18
C SER A 134 19.70 0.65 -19.77
N GLN A 135 20.96 0.99 -19.56
CA GLN A 135 21.61 1.02 -18.23
C GLN A 135 20.92 2.03 -17.31
N GLY A 136 20.62 3.23 -17.81
CA GLY A 136 19.91 4.25 -17.04
C GLY A 136 18.49 3.81 -16.62
N LYS A 137 17.76 3.14 -17.53
CA LYS A 137 16.43 2.54 -17.24
C LYS A 137 16.53 1.47 -16.16
N LEU A 138 17.53 0.59 -16.23
CA LEU A 138 17.75 -0.44 -15.22
C LEU A 138 18.09 0.15 -13.85
N GLY A 139 18.99 1.14 -13.79
CA GLY A 139 19.35 1.85 -12.57
C GLY A 139 18.13 2.51 -11.92
N PHE A 140 17.32 3.23 -12.69
CA PHE A 140 16.07 3.83 -12.18
C PHE A 140 15.09 2.79 -11.63
N LEU A 141 14.96 1.62 -12.31
CA LEU A 141 14.08 0.55 -11.86
C LEU A 141 14.54 -0.02 -10.51
N VAL A 142 15.85 -0.28 -10.37
CA VAL A 142 16.44 -0.80 -9.11
C VAL A 142 16.22 0.19 -7.96
N GLU A 143 16.51 1.48 -8.18
CA GLU A 143 16.28 2.50 -7.14
C GLU A 143 14.81 2.63 -6.75
N SER A 144 13.90 2.62 -7.73
CA SER A 144 12.47 2.69 -7.48
C SER A 144 12.00 1.48 -6.68
N PHE A 145 12.55 0.29 -6.96
CA PHE A 145 12.27 -0.92 -6.18
C PHE A 145 12.78 -0.83 -4.75
N ILE A 146 14.01 -0.34 -4.54
CA ILE A 146 14.56 -0.15 -3.19
C ILE A 146 13.69 0.81 -2.38
N ARG A 147 13.24 1.92 -2.98
CA ARG A 147 12.33 2.88 -2.32
C ARG A 147 11.01 2.25 -1.96
N MET A 148 10.42 1.47 -2.89
CA MET A 148 9.17 0.75 -2.65
C MET A 148 9.32 -0.29 -1.54
N ALA A 149 10.39 -1.08 -1.54
CA ALA A 149 10.64 -2.07 -0.50
C ALA A 149 10.83 -1.43 0.89
N ARG A 150 11.50 -0.28 0.97
CA ARG A 150 11.62 0.49 2.21
C ARG A 150 10.26 0.96 2.73
N LEU A 151 9.37 1.37 1.86
CA LEU A 151 8.00 1.76 2.23
C LEU A 151 7.18 0.55 2.72
N GLU A 152 7.23 -0.60 2.04
CA GLU A 152 6.41 -1.76 2.39
C GLU A 152 6.79 -2.40 3.72
N GLN A 153 8.08 -2.52 4.01
CA GLN A 153 8.56 -3.21 5.22
C GLN A 153 8.22 -2.50 6.55
N HIS A 154 7.45 -1.42 6.56
CA HIS A 154 7.17 -0.59 7.74
C HIS A 154 8.44 -0.15 8.51
N ILE A 155 9.66 -0.39 7.94
CA ILE A 155 10.95 0.00 8.50
C ILE A 155 11.10 1.53 8.50
N LEU A 156 10.33 2.19 7.65
CA LEU A 156 10.31 3.64 7.58
C LEU A 156 9.40 4.22 8.66
N GLN A 157 9.99 4.61 9.75
CA GLN A 157 9.41 5.61 10.63
C GLN A 157 9.45 6.95 9.88
N ILE A 158 8.30 7.38 9.33
CA ILE A 158 8.16 8.73 8.82
C ILE A 158 8.38 9.66 10.02
N LYS A 159 9.47 10.42 9.99
CA LYS A 159 9.75 11.44 10.99
C LYS A 159 8.87 12.64 10.66
N LYS A 160 7.71 12.68 11.30
CA LYS A 160 6.80 13.84 11.18
C LYS A 160 7.36 14.96 12.03
N GLU A 161 8.03 15.87 11.39
CA GLU A 161 8.45 17.17 11.96
C GLU A 161 7.45 18.22 11.49
N GLU A 162 7.50 19.42 12.06
CA GLU A 162 6.76 20.60 11.57
C GLU A 162 7.66 21.52 10.73
N PRO A 163 8.17 21.08 9.59
CA PRO A 163 8.95 21.96 8.73
C PRO A 163 8.02 22.82 7.86
N ASP A 164 8.58 23.88 7.34
CA ASP A 164 7.94 24.70 6.32
C ASP A 164 7.64 23.86 5.06
N LEU A 165 6.37 23.57 4.80
CA LEU A 165 5.94 22.78 3.65
C LEU A 165 6.36 23.42 2.33
N LEU A 166 6.41 24.75 2.26
CA LEU A 166 6.80 25.46 1.04
C LEU A 166 8.26 25.21 0.68
N LYS A 167 9.11 24.95 1.68
CA LYS A 167 10.50 24.53 1.44
C LYS A 167 10.56 23.17 0.76
N THR A 168 9.77 22.21 1.23
CA THR A 168 9.65 20.87 0.64
C THR A 168 9.14 20.93 -0.79
N VAL A 169 8.11 21.76 -1.03
CA VAL A 169 7.56 22.00 -2.38
C VAL A 169 8.62 22.60 -3.30
N ARG A 170 9.36 23.63 -2.86
CA ARG A 170 10.44 24.27 -3.64
C ARG A 170 11.57 23.30 -3.99
N ASN A 171 11.94 22.42 -3.06
CA ASN A 171 12.96 21.39 -3.31
C ASN A 171 12.52 20.43 -4.43
N GLY A 172 11.24 20.03 -4.48
CA GLY A 172 10.69 19.24 -5.57
C GLY A 172 10.79 19.92 -6.93
N PHE A 173 10.55 21.23 -6.98
CA PHE A 173 10.77 22.01 -8.21
C PHE A 173 12.22 22.02 -8.65
N GLY A 174 13.17 22.19 -7.73
CA GLY A 174 14.60 22.16 -8.06
C GLY A 174 15.04 20.85 -8.74
N GLN A 175 14.44 19.74 -8.37
CA GLN A 175 14.75 18.44 -8.96
C GLN A 175 14.22 18.26 -10.39
N ILE A 176 13.10 18.91 -10.74
CA ILE A 176 12.48 18.76 -12.06
C ILE A 176 12.88 19.88 -13.03
N GLN A 177 13.54 20.93 -12.56
CA GLN A 177 13.83 22.15 -13.31
C GLN A 177 14.50 21.85 -14.66
N ARG A 178 15.55 21.05 -14.72
CA ARG A 178 16.26 20.71 -15.94
C ARG A 178 15.34 20.09 -16.99
N ARG A 179 14.50 19.11 -16.61
CA ARG A 179 13.57 18.45 -17.55
C ARG A 179 12.48 19.40 -18.03
N ALA A 180 12.05 20.31 -17.16
CA ALA A 180 11.07 21.31 -17.51
C ALA A 180 11.65 22.32 -18.51
N GLU A 181 12.90 22.76 -18.33
CA GLU A 181 13.64 23.62 -19.26
C GLU A 181 13.84 22.94 -20.62
N GLU A 182 14.21 21.67 -20.66
CA GLU A 182 14.35 20.89 -21.91
C GLU A 182 13.06 20.85 -22.74
N LYS A 183 11.88 20.94 -22.08
CA LYS A 183 10.56 21.00 -22.72
C LYS A 183 9.97 22.42 -22.78
N GLU A 184 10.69 23.43 -22.33
CA GLU A 184 10.22 24.82 -22.21
C GLU A 184 8.89 24.93 -21.43
N ILE A 185 8.68 24.07 -20.41
CA ILE A 185 7.47 24.08 -19.59
C ILE A 185 7.40 25.35 -18.74
N GLN A 186 6.23 25.98 -18.73
CA GLN A 186 5.95 27.16 -17.91
C GLN A 186 5.27 26.72 -16.59
N PHE A 187 5.82 27.15 -15.46
CA PHE A 187 5.18 26.92 -14.16
C PHE A 187 4.42 28.17 -13.69
N GLN A 188 3.14 28.00 -13.38
CA GLN A 188 2.37 28.97 -12.63
C GLN A 188 2.24 28.48 -11.19
N ILE A 189 2.95 29.12 -10.27
CA ILE A 189 3.03 28.68 -8.88
C ILE A 189 2.30 29.68 -8.00
N ILE A 190 1.28 29.22 -7.27
CA ILE A 190 0.46 30.01 -6.34
C ILE A 190 0.70 29.43 -4.96
N LEU A 191 1.45 30.17 -4.12
CA LEU A 191 1.80 29.75 -2.76
C LEU A 191 1.33 30.82 -1.78
N PRO A 192 0.81 30.44 -0.61
CA PRO A 192 0.60 31.37 0.51
C PRO A 192 1.95 31.80 1.10
N GLU A 193 1.94 32.76 1.99
CA GLU A 193 3.18 33.25 2.64
C GLU A 193 3.86 32.17 3.49
N GLN A 194 3.07 31.38 4.21
CA GLN A 194 3.55 30.30 5.06
C GLN A 194 2.53 29.16 5.10
N VAL A 195 3.01 27.93 5.12
CA VAL A 195 2.22 26.72 5.36
C VAL A 195 3.02 25.75 6.21
N THR A 196 2.43 25.38 7.34
CA THR A 196 3.03 24.41 8.25
C THR A 196 2.14 23.18 8.37
N CYS A 197 2.69 21.99 8.21
CA CYS A 197 2.02 20.73 8.49
C CYS A 197 3.02 19.68 8.93
N LEU A 198 2.56 18.71 9.71
CA LEU A 198 3.38 17.59 10.16
C LEU A 198 3.71 16.68 8.98
N HIS A 199 4.95 16.71 8.52
CA HIS A 199 5.40 15.84 7.44
C HIS A 199 6.89 15.50 7.56
N ASP A 200 7.30 14.47 6.85
CA ASP A 200 8.71 14.16 6.58
C ASP A 200 9.10 14.85 5.27
N PRO A 201 10.03 15.82 5.30
CA PRO A 201 10.36 16.61 4.12
C PRO A 201 11.03 15.80 3.01
N ASN A 202 11.74 14.72 3.34
CA ASN A 202 12.40 13.89 2.34
C ASN A 202 11.37 13.05 1.59
N TRP A 203 10.49 12.37 2.34
CA TRP A 203 9.46 11.53 1.74
C TRP A 203 8.39 12.33 1.01
N LEU A 204 7.89 13.39 1.62
CA LEU A 204 6.89 14.23 0.96
C LEU A 204 7.49 14.94 -0.27
N GLY A 205 8.76 15.34 -0.19
CA GLY A 205 9.52 15.87 -1.33
C GLY A 205 9.58 14.87 -2.48
N GLU A 206 9.84 13.59 -2.18
CA GLU A 206 9.83 12.49 -3.17
C GLU A 206 8.43 12.30 -3.80
N ALA A 207 7.36 12.33 -2.99
CA ALA A 207 6.00 12.24 -3.51
C ALA A 207 5.69 13.41 -4.46
N PHE A 208 6.07 14.60 -4.07
CA PHE A 208 5.87 15.80 -4.87
C PHE A 208 6.69 15.77 -6.16
N TYR A 209 7.95 15.34 -6.10
CA TYR A 209 8.80 15.12 -7.25
C TYR A 209 8.14 14.13 -8.26
N ASN A 210 7.65 13.00 -7.79
CA ASN A 210 6.99 12.00 -8.66
C ASN A 210 5.75 12.57 -9.37
N ILE A 211 5.00 13.44 -8.70
CA ILE A 211 3.83 14.09 -9.28
C ILE A 211 4.25 15.13 -10.33
N LEU A 212 5.25 15.95 -10.03
CA LEU A 212 5.78 16.95 -10.96
C LEU A 212 6.47 16.31 -12.17
N ASP A 213 7.25 15.23 -11.96
CA ASP A 213 7.89 14.49 -13.04
C ASP A 213 6.85 13.95 -14.02
N ASN A 214 5.75 13.41 -13.52
CA ASN A 214 4.64 12.97 -14.36
C ASN A 214 3.99 14.15 -15.09
N ALA A 215 3.75 15.27 -14.42
CA ALA A 215 3.18 16.45 -15.06
C ALA A 215 4.05 16.95 -16.22
N VAL A 216 5.37 17.09 -16.04
CA VAL A 216 6.32 17.49 -17.07
C VAL A 216 6.43 16.44 -18.17
N LYS A 217 6.48 15.16 -17.81
CA LYS A 217 6.64 14.05 -18.73
C LYS A 217 5.47 13.94 -19.72
N TYR A 218 4.24 14.07 -19.21
CA TYR A 218 3.02 13.89 -20.01
C TYR A 218 2.49 15.19 -20.64
N SER A 219 3.07 16.34 -20.30
CA SER A 219 2.82 17.60 -21.00
C SER A 219 3.54 17.66 -22.35
N GLU A 220 2.96 18.42 -23.26
CA GLU A 220 3.58 18.75 -24.52
C GLU A 220 4.65 19.85 -24.35
N TYR A 221 5.39 20.15 -25.42
CA TYR A 221 6.37 21.23 -25.46
C TYR A 221 5.69 22.60 -25.24
N LYS A 222 6.29 23.46 -24.42
CA LYS A 222 5.77 24.81 -24.07
C LYS A 222 4.43 24.84 -23.35
N GLU A 223 4.02 23.72 -22.76
CA GLU A 223 2.78 23.68 -21.99
C GLU A 223 2.91 24.32 -20.61
N LEU A 224 1.76 24.64 -20.01
CA LEU A 224 1.66 25.19 -18.67
C LEU A 224 1.44 24.10 -17.64
N ILE A 225 2.16 24.17 -16.51
CA ILE A 225 1.84 23.40 -15.31
C ILE A 225 1.51 24.39 -14.18
N ARG A 226 0.32 24.24 -13.59
CA ARG A 226 -0.09 25.10 -12.47
C ARG A 226 0.02 24.31 -11.17
N VAL A 227 0.68 24.92 -10.15
CA VAL A 227 0.76 24.40 -8.80
C VAL A 227 0.16 25.40 -7.85
N ASP A 228 -0.81 24.95 -7.04
CA ASP A 228 -1.55 25.77 -6.09
C ASP A 228 -1.47 25.09 -4.71
N VAL A 229 -1.06 25.83 -3.69
CA VAL A 229 -1.00 25.36 -2.29
C VAL A 229 -1.94 26.22 -1.45
N GLN A 230 -2.85 25.58 -0.73
CA GLN A 230 -3.84 26.25 0.10
C GLN A 230 -3.85 25.67 1.51
N GLN A 231 -3.70 26.53 2.51
CA GLN A 231 -3.96 26.19 3.91
C GLN A 231 -5.47 26.25 4.17
N LYS A 232 -6.03 25.18 4.70
CA LYS A 232 -7.41 25.12 5.22
C LYS A 232 -7.34 24.83 6.73
N GLU A 233 -8.46 24.96 7.42
CA GLU A 233 -8.51 24.76 8.88
C GLU A 233 -8.00 23.37 9.31
N ARG A 234 -8.38 22.31 8.61
CA ARG A 234 -8.10 20.93 8.98
C ARG A 234 -7.07 20.23 8.08
N PHE A 235 -6.75 20.80 6.95
CA PHE A 235 -5.84 20.19 5.99
C PHE A 235 -5.12 21.23 5.14
N VAL A 236 -3.98 20.83 4.61
CA VAL A 236 -3.28 21.54 3.56
C VAL A 236 -3.58 20.85 2.24
N LYS A 237 -3.97 21.64 1.25
CA LYS A 237 -4.28 21.17 -0.09
C LYS A 237 -3.20 21.61 -1.06
N ILE A 238 -2.58 20.65 -1.77
CA ILE A 238 -1.64 20.92 -2.86
C ILE A 238 -2.28 20.40 -4.15
N GLN A 239 -2.37 21.24 -5.16
CA GLN A 239 -2.94 20.90 -6.46
C GLN A 239 -1.87 21.07 -7.52
N VAL A 240 -1.70 20.03 -8.36
CA VAL A 240 -0.84 20.06 -9.54
C VAL A 240 -1.73 19.82 -10.76
N ARG A 241 -1.82 20.80 -11.64
CA ARG A 241 -2.62 20.79 -12.85
C ARG A 241 -1.72 20.80 -14.08
N ASP A 242 -1.75 19.75 -14.87
CA ASP A 242 -1.15 19.71 -16.21
C ASP A 242 -2.21 19.79 -17.31
N TYR A 243 -1.78 20.12 -18.50
CA TYR A 243 -2.62 20.19 -19.70
C TYR A 243 -2.18 19.18 -20.77
N GLY A 244 -1.51 18.10 -20.35
CA GLY A 244 -0.95 17.08 -21.22
C GLY A 244 -1.97 16.10 -21.79
N ILE A 245 -1.51 14.88 -22.10
CA ILE A 245 -2.31 13.82 -22.75
C ILE A 245 -3.53 13.37 -21.95
N GLY A 246 -3.54 13.60 -20.61
CA GLY A 246 -4.61 13.17 -19.72
C GLY A 246 -4.70 11.66 -19.55
N ILE A 247 -5.80 11.22 -18.90
CA ILE A 247 -6.13 9.81 -18.65
C ILE A 247 -7.50 9.48 -19.24
N GLU A 248 -7.78 8.20 -19.49
CA GLU A 248 -9.10 7.75 -19.93
C GLU A 248 -10.09 7.65 -18.77
N LEU A 249 -11.37 7.59 -19.10
CA LEU A 249 -12.42 7.38 -18.12
C LEU A 249 -12.27 6.01 -17.47
N GLY A 250 -12.28 5.98 -16.13
CA GLY A 250 -12.11 4.74 -15.35
C GLY A 250 -10.67 4.42 -14.99
N GLU A 251 -9.68 5.22 -15.45
CA GLU A 251 -8.28 5.05 -15.08
C GLU A 251 -7.90 5.75 -13.76
N GLU A 252 -8.79 6.57 -13.17
CA GLU A 252 -8.51 7.44 -12.03
C GLU A 252 -7.96 6.69 -10.81
N ASN A 253 -8.37 5.44 -10.60
CA ASN A 253 -7.84 4.58 -9.55
C ASN A 253 -6.69 3.68 -10.05
N ALA A 254 -6.74 3.28 -11.32
CA ALA A 254 -5.77 2.36 -11.90
C ALA A 254 -4.38 2.99 -12.03
N VAL A 255 -4.29 4.31 -12.30
CA VAL A 255 -3.01 5.04 -12.41
C VAL A 255 -2.17 5.02 -11.12
N PHE A 256 -2.76 4.67 -10.00
CA PHE A 256 -2.07 4.49 -8.72
C PHE A 256 -1.66 3.04 -8.46
N GLN A 257 -1.94 2.10 -9.36
CA GLN A 257 -1.48 0.72 -9.24
C GLN A 257 -0.01 0.62 -9.66
N ARG A 258 0.71 -0.33 -9.07
CA ARG A 258 2.10 -0.61 -9.41
C ARG A 258 2.21 -1.05 -10.88
N PHE A 259 3.19 -0.50 -11.58
CA PHE A 259 3.48 -0.81 -12.99
C PHE A 259 2.34 -0.50 -13.97
N TYR A 260 1.33 0.20 -13.52
CA TYR A 260 0.25 0.62 -14.40
C TYR A 260 0.70 1.78 -15.29
N ARG A 261 0.40 1.68 -16.58
CA ARG A 261 0.61 2.72 -17.57
C ARG A 261 -0.72 2.98 -18.27
N GLY A 262 -1.15 4.23 -18.28
CA GLY A 262 -2.40 4.64 -18.93
C GLY A 262 -2.41 4.30 -20.43
N LYS A 263 -3.57 4.03 -20.97
CA LYS A 263 -3.74 3.62 -22.40
C LYS A 263 -3.27 4.67 -23.40
N ARG A 264 -3.25 5.94 -22.99
CA ARG A 264 -2.77 7.05 -23.83
C ARG A 264 -1.25 7.18 -23.84
N VAL A 265 -0.55 6.46 -22.99
CA VAL A 265 0.92 6.50 -22.89
C VAL A 265 1.53 5.61 -23.97
N THR A 266 2.07 6.20 -25.02
CA THR A 266 2.64 5.48 -26.18
C THR A 266 4.16 5.59 -26.24
N THR A 267 4.71 6.78 -26.08
CA THR A 267 6.14 7.08 -26.28
C THR A 267 6.89 7.46 -25.01
N GLN A 268 6.17 7.88 -23.97
CA GLN A 268 6.79 8.39 -22.74
C GLN A 268 7.41 7.25 -21.92
N ASP A 269 8.67 7.39 -21.57
CA ASP A 269 9.40 6.43 -20.73
C ASP A 269 8.86 6.38 -19.31
N GLY A 270 8.92 5.22 -18.67
CA GLY A 270 8.62 5.03 -17.25
C GLY A 270 7.93 3.71 -16.94
N PHE A 271 8.10 3.29 -15.71
CA PHE A 271 7.69 1.97 -15.23
C PHE A 271 6.34 1.93 -14.51
N GLY A 272 5.62 3.08 -14.40
CA GLY A 272 4.33 3.13 -13.72
C GLY A 272 4.41 2.97 -12.20
N ILE A 273 5.53 3.41 -11.57
CA ILE A 273 5.77 3.30 -10.13
C ILE A 273 5.55 4.64 -9.42
N GLY A 274 5.80 5.77 -10.10
CA GLY A 274 5.86 7.09 -9.47
C GLY A 274 4.57 7.51 -8.75
N LEU A 275 3.39 7.38 -9.37
CA LEU A 275 2.12 7.73 -8.73
C LEU A 275 1.73 6.76 -7.61
N TYR A 276 2.06 5.48 -7.74
CA TYR A 276 1.90 4.52 -6.66
C TYR A 276 2.71 4.95 -5.45
N LEU A 277 4.01 5.25 -5.64
CA LEU A 277 4.90 5.69 -4.58
C LEU A 277 4.41 7.00 -3.92
N ALA A 278 3.99 7.97 -4.71
CA ALA A 278 3.42 9.21 -4.22
C ALA A 278 2.18 8.97 -3.35
N ARG A 279 1.27 8.07 -3.77
CA ARG A 279 0.07 7.71 -3.01
C ARG A 279 0.41 7.03 -1.69
N GLU A 280 1.34 6.08 -1.67
CA GLU A 280 1.79 5.40 -0.46
C GLU A 280 2.42 6.38 0.55
N ILE A 281 3.29 7.28 0.07
CA ILE A 281 3.91 8.30 0.91
C ILE A 281 2.84 9.22 1.53
N VAL A 282 1.92 9.74 0.72
CA VAL A 282 0.85 10.63 1.19
C VAL A 282 -0.06 9.91 2.19
N SER A 283 -0.42 8.65 1.94
CA SER A 283 -1.22 7.82 2.84
C SER A 283 -0.54 7.65 4.21
N ARG A 284 0.78 7.41 4.24
CA ARG A 284 1.55 7.30 5.48
C ARG A 284 1.66 8.62 6.25
N HIS A 285 1.50 9.74 5.57
CA HIS A 285 1.32 11.06 6.20
C HIS A 285 -0.12 11.29 6.69
N GLN A 286 -0.99 10.24 6.64
CA GLN A 286 -2.42 10.34 6.99
C GLN A 286 -3.19 11.29 6.05
N GLY A 287 -2.62 11.56 4.88
CA GLY A 287 -3.23 12.30 3.81
C GLY A 287 -3.91 11.40 2.78
N PHE A 288 -4.44 12.01 1.75
CA PHE A 288 -4.96 11.29 0.59
C PHE A 288 -4.59 12.00 -0.71
N LEU A 289 -4.34 11.18 -1.74
CA LEU A 289 -3.98 11.60 -3.09
C LEU A 289 -5.08 11.21 -4.05
N MET A 290 -5.54 12.18 -4.84
CA MET A 290 -6.57 11.99 -5.85
C MET A 290 -6.10 12.52 -7.20
N ILE A 291 -6.58 11.88 -8.28
CA ILE A 291 -6.45 12.40 -9.64
C ILE A 291 -7.83 12.65 -10.22
N ARG A 292 -7.99 13.75 -10.90
CA ARG A 292 -9.23 14.12 -11.61
C ARG A 292 -8.92 14.33 -13.07
N ARG A 293 -9.63 13.61 -13.90
CA ARG A 293 -9.62 13.87 -15.32
C ARG A 293 -10.17 15.28 -15.60
N LYS A 294 -9.56 15.95 -16.54
CA LYS A 294 -10.01 17.23 -17.07
C LYS A 294 -10.22 17.11 -18.57
N GLU A 295 -10.82 18.13 -19.18
CA GLU A 295 -11.00 18.18 -20.63
C GLU A 295 -9.66 18.01 -21.37
N LYS A 296 -8.60 18.69 -20.91
CA LYS A 296 -7.21 18.50 -21.35
C LYS A 296 -6.34 18.26 -20.12
N GLY A 297 -5.55 17.16 -20.08
CA GLY A 297 -4.66 16.79 -19.00
C GLY A 297 -5.36 16.31 -17.72
N VAL A 298 -4.70 16.40 -16.57
CA VAL A 298 -5.20 15.97 -15.28
C VAL A 298 -4.98 17.01 -14.17
N LEU A 299 -5.74 16.88 -13.10
CA LEU A 299 -5.53 17.59 -11.85
C LEU A 299 -5.23 16.55 -10.76
N ILE A 300 -4.05 16.62 -10.17
CA ILE A 300 -3.66 15.82 -9.00
C ILE A 300 -3.82 16.68 -7.75
N GLU A 301 -4.47 16.13 -6.73
CA GLU A 301 -4.73 16.80 -5.46
C GLU A 301 -4.16 15.99 -4.31
N ILE A 302 -3.24 16.59 -3.54
CA ILE A 302 -2.73 16.07 -2.28
C ILE A 302 -3.45 16.79 -1.16
N ASN A 303 -3.96 16.07 -0.16
CA ASN A 303 -4.55 16.63 1.04
C ASN A 303 -3.82 16.04 2.25
N LEU A 304 -3.20 16.89 3.06
CA LEU A 304 -2.44 16.51 4.26
C LEU A 304 -3.11 17.12 5.50
N PRO A 305 -3.17 16.43 6.64
CA PRO A 305 -3.64 17.01 7.89
C PRO A 305 -2.84 18.26 8.25
N SER A 306 -3.50 19.32 8.70
CA SER A 306 -2.84 20.59 9.05
C SER A 306 -2.03 20.55 10.35
N GLY A 307 -2.13 19.47 11.13
CA GLY A 307 -1.46 19.36 12.45
C GLY A 307 -2.02 20.29 13.53
N LEU A 308 -2.96 21.16 13.20
CA LEU A 308 -3.52 22.17 14.11
C LEU A 308 -4.57 21.63 15.11
N LEU A 309 -4.80 20.32 15.17
CA LEU A 309 -5.90 19.73 15.96
C LEU A 309 -5.46 18.75 17.06
N GLU A 310 -4.23 18.81 17.57
CA GLU A 310 -3.84 18.05 18.77
C GLU A 310 -3.74 18.91 20.03
N VAL A 311 -4.62 19.88 20.19
CA VAL A 311 -4.82 20.55 21.50
C VAL A 311 -6.32 20.65 21.75
N CYS A 312 -6.92 19.55 22.19
CA CYS A 312 -8.14 19.54 23.02
C CYS A 312 -8.15 18.28 23.87
#